data_9e6c77238b7d7b26b90f77545fd35ff7
#
_entry.id   9e6c77238b7d7b26b90f77545fd35ff7
#
_cell.length_a   1.000
_cell.length_b   1.000
_cell.length_c   1.000
_cell.angle_alpha   90.00
_cell.angle_beta   90.00
_cell.angle_gamma   90.00
#
_symmetry.space_group_name_H-M   'P 1'
#
loop_
_entity.id
_entity.type
_entity.pdbx_description
1 polymer ?
#
loop_
_entity_poly.entity_id
_entity_poly.type
_entity_poly.pdbx_seq_one_letter_code
_entity_poly.pdbx_strand_id
1 'polypeptide(L)'
;QKGADSEMINMMDRWLKDYALLSRKYFPDVNESLSGAGAAGGLGFAFLTFLHATLESGIKIVLEETKLRDYIQKADMVVTGEGRLDGQTVMGKAPIGVAKIAKEYGKPVIAFSGCVTKDAIACNEHGIDAFFPVLRSVSTLDEAMCRTNAMQNIEDTAEQVFRLIRTFSH
;
A
#
# COMPACT_ATOMS: atom_id res chain seq x y z
N GLN A 1 8.95 13.85 -1.29
CA GLN A 1 7.52 13.52 -1.26
C GLN A 1 6.69 14.47 -0.36
N LYS A 2 7.30 15.12 0.62
CA LYS A 2 6.60 15.92 1.63
C LYS A 2 7.12 17.36 1.69
N GLY A 3 7.35 17.97 0.54
CA GLY A 3 7.69 19.38 0.41
C GLY A 3 9.18 19.71 0.34
N ALA A 4 10.06 18.72 0.31
CA ALA A 4 11.48 18.95 0.08
C ALA A 4 11.77 19.19 -1.41
N ASP A 5 12.56 20.19 -1.74
CA ASP A 5 13.11 20.39 -3.08
C ASP A 5 14.36 19.52 -3.32
N SER A 6 14.87 19.52 -4.54
CA SER A 6 16.00 18.69 -4.93
C SER A 6 17.30 19.00 -4.16
N GLU A 7 17.52 20.25 -3.79
CA GLU A 7 18.70 20.65 -3.03
C GLU A 7 18.61 20.13 -1.59
N MET A 8 17.46 20.29 -0.97
CA MET A 8 17.17 19.79 0.37
C MET A 8 17.27 18.25 0.43
N ILE A 9 16.74 17.53 -0.58
CA ILE A 9 16.85 16.06 -0.66
C ILE A 9 18.32 15.63 -0.66
N ASN A 10 19.16 16.25 -1.50
CA ASN A 10 20.57 15.92 -1.58
C ASN A 10 21.34 16.25 -0.30
N MET A 11 20.96 17.32 0.38
CA MET A 11 21.54 17.71 1.65
C MET A 11 21.18 16.73 2.77
N MET A 12 19.91 16.38 2.87
CA MET A 12 19.42 15.41 3.86
C MET A 12 20.00 14.01 3.66
N ASP A 13 20.15 13.56 2.40
CA ASP A 13 20.79 12.27 2.09
C ASP A 13 22.26 12.24 2.56
N ARG A 14 23.01 13.34 2.36
CA ARG A 14 24.37 13.47 2.89
C ARG A 14 24.40 13.42 4.42
N TRP A 15 23.52 14.12 5.08
CA TRP A 15 23.43 14.08 6.55
C TRP A 15 23.16 12.68 7.08
N LEU A 16 22.29 11.93 6.43
CA LEU A 16 21.99 10.53 6.82
C LEU A 16 23.21 9.63 6.60
N LYS A 17 23.96 9.82 5.52
CA LYS A 17 25.23 9.12 5.29
C LYS A 17 26.25 9.43 6.38
N ASP A 18 26.46 10.70 6.68
CA ASP A 18 27.41 11.14 7.71
C ASP A 18 27.02 10.60 9.08
N TYR A 19 25.73 10.59 9.38
CA TYR A 19 25.19 10.01 10.60
C TYR A 19 25.43 8.50 10.69
N ALA A 20 25.23 7.75 9.61
CA ALA A 20 25.53 6.33 9.57
C ALA A 20 27.03 6.06 9.77
N LEU A 21 27.91 6.82 9.12
CA LEU A 21 29.35 6.74 9.30
C LEU A 21 29.81 7.05 10.72
N LEU A 22 29.20 8.07 11.35
CA LEU A 22 29.48 8.40 12.74
C LEU A 22 29.03 7.26 13.67
N SER A 23 27.84 6.72 13.43
CA SER A 23 27.28 5.62 14.24
C SER A 23 28.15 4.37 14.20
N ARG A 24 28.77 4.04 13.06
CA ARG A 24 29.70 2.89 12.92
C ARG A 24 30.90 2.93 13.87
N LYS A 25 31.33 4.13 14.26
CA LYS A 25 32.47 4.23 15.20
C LYS A 25 32.14 3.66 16.58
N TYR A 26 30.87 3.66 16.94
CA TYR A 26 30.40 3.22 18.26
C TYR A 26 29.60 1.90 18.18
N PHE A 27 29.04 1.59 17.02
CA PHE A 27 28.21 0.42 16.76
C PHE A 27 28.69 -0.24 15.45
N PRO A 28 29.71 -1.12 15.49
CA PRO A 28 30.33 -1.70 14.29
C PRO A 28 29.36 -2.49 13.40
N ASP A 29 28.33 -3.09 14.00
CA ASP A 29 27.37 -3.97 13.32
C ASP A 29 26.19 -3.24 12.68
N VAL A 30 26.23 -1.88 12.59
CA VAL A 30 25.16 -1.13 11.95
C VAL A 30 25.04 -1.45 10.46
N ASN A 31 23.82 -1.56 9.99
CA ASN A 31 23.51 -1.83 8.59
C ASN A 31 22.52 -0.80 8.04
N GLU A 32 23.04 0.27 7.48
CA GLU A 32 22.27 1.32 6.83
C GLU A 32 21.65 0.89 5.49
N SER A 33 22.11 -0.23 4.92
CA SER A 33 21.59 -0.76 3.66
C SER A 33 20.41 -1.70 3.85
N LEU A 34 20.03 -1.99 5.09
CA LEU A 34 18.87 -2.83 5.36
C LEU A 34 17.60 -2.16 4.85
N SER A 35 16.73 -2.95 4.21
CA SER A 35 15.44 -2.45 3.72
C SER A 35 14.62 -1.87 4.88
N GLY A 36 14.17 -0.62 4.75
CA GLY A 36 13.47 0.12 5.80
C GLY A 36 14.36 0.99 6.69
N ALA A 37 15.69 0.90 6.62
CA ALA A 37 16.58 1.76 7.41
C ALA A 37 16.33 3.26 7.15
N GLY A 38 16.04 3.65 5.89
CA GLY A 38 15.70 5.02 5.53
C GLY A 38 14.26 5.46 5.89
N ALA A 39 13.42 4.56 6.40
CA ALA A 39 12.04 4.87 6.72
C ALA A 39 11.93 6.02 7.73
N ALA A 40 10.92 6.88 7.54
CA ALA A 40 10.66 8.06 8.36
C ALA A 40 11.90 8.98 8.56
N GLY A 41 12.66 9.20 7.47
CA GLY A 41 13.83 10.07 7.50
C GLY A 41 15.01 9.52 8.29
N GLY A 42 15.21 8.20 8.28
CA GLY A 42 16.30 7.52 8.98
C GLY A 42 15.96 7.00 10.38
N LEU A 43 14.71 7.15 10.83
CA LEU A 43 14.27 6.62 12.12
C LEU A 43 14.39 5.09 12.16
N GLY A 44 14.14 4.41 11.04
CA GLY A 44 14.37 2.98 10.90
C GLY A 44 15.80 2.58 11.23
N PHE A 45 16.78 3.30 10.69
CA PHE A 45 18.20 3.11 11.01
C PHE A 45 18.48 3.31 12.51
N ALA A 46 17.92 4.37 13.11
CA ALA A 46 18.12 4.64 14.54
C ALA A 46 17.55 3.51 15.40
N PHE A 47 16.39 3.00 15.09
CA PHE A 47 15.80 1.86 15.85
C PHE A 47 16.60 0.59 15.70
N LEU A 48 17.07 0.28 14.49
CA LEU A 48 17.98 -0.85 14.27
C LEU A 48 19.24 -0.73 15.11
N THR A 49 19.90 0.44 15.03
CA THR A 49 21.24 0.65 15.62
C THR A 49 21.21 0.76 17.13
N PHE A 50 20.28 1.55 17.69
CA PHE A 50 20.32 1.91 19.11
C PHE A 50 19.36 1.11 19.99
N LEU A 51 18.29 0.56 19.39
CA LEU A 51 17.28 -0.20 20.12
C LEU A 51 17.27 -1.68 19.74
N HIS A 52 18.17 -2.10 18.84
CA HIS A 52 18.21 -3.48 18.31
C HIS A 52 16.84 -3.95 17.80
N ALA A 53 16.04 -3.01 17.25
CA ALA A 53 14.71 -3.30 16.75
C ALA A 53 14.79 -4.12 15.45
N THR A 54 13.78 -4.93 15.21
CA THR A 54 13.56 -5.58 13.92
C THR A 54 12.64 -4.71 13.07
N LEU A 55 13.04 -4.41 11.83
CA LEU A 55 12.18 -3.71 10.87
C LEU A 55 11.31 -4.73 10.13
N GLU A 56 10.04 -4.49 10.12
CA GLU A 56 9.08 -5.32 9.41
C GLU A 56 8.15 -4.44 8.56
N SER A 57 7.65 -4.98 7.46
CA SER A 57 6.65 -4.30 6.65
C SER A 57 5.38 -4.07 7.45
N GLY A 58 4.91 -2.82 7.53
CA GLY A 58 3.69 -2.49 8.27
C GLY A 58 2.48 -3.25 7.79
N ILE A 59 2.37 -3.50 6.47
CA ILE A 59 1.27 -4.31 5.94
C ILE A 59 1.37 -5.77 6.42
N LYS A 60 2.57 -6.36 6.50
CA LYS A 60 2.75 -7.72 6.99
C LYS A 60 2.27 -7.84 8.43
N ILE A 61 2.69 -6.91 9.30
CA ILE A 61 2.25 -6.88 10.72
C ILE A 61 0.71 -6.83 10.79
N VAL A 62 0.08 -5.91 10.05
CA VAL A 62 -1.39 -5.78 10.07
C VAL A 62 -2.08 -7.06 9.60
N LEU A 63 -1.59 -7.67 8.52
CA LEU A 63 -2.18 -8.90 7.96
C LEU A 63 -2.05 -10.09 8.91
N GLU A 64 -0.93 -10.19 9.65
CA GLU A 64 -0.69 -11.23 10.65
C GLU A 64 -1.55 -11.00 11.91
N GLU A 65 -1.55 -9.80 12.47
CA GLU A 65 -2.31 -9.46 13.68
C GLU A 65 -3.83 -9.56 13.47
N THR A 66 -4.32 -9.23 12.29
CA THR A 66 -5.74 -9.39 11.95
C THR A 66 -6.12 -10.82 11.59
N LYS A 67 -5.16 -11.75 11.49
CA LYS A 67 -5.38 -13.12 11.03
C LYS A 67 -6.11 -13.20 9.68
N LEU A 68 -5.82 -12.26 8.79
CA LEU A 68 -6.54 -12.12 7.53
C LEU A 68 -6.49 -13.40 6.68
N ARG A 69 -5.44 -14.20 6.80
CA ARG A 69 -5.32 -15.51 6.13
C ARG A 69 -6.51 -16.44 6.40
N ASP A 70 -6.94 -16.50 7.66
CA ASP A 70 -8.04 -17.37 8.08
C ASP A 70 -9.38 -16.98 7.46
N TYR A 71 -9.57 -15.67 7.24
CA TYR A 71 -10.76 -15.14 6.58
C TYR A 71 -10.70 -15.34 5.07
N ILE A 72 -9.55 -15.05 4.44
CA ILE A 72 -9.35 -15.20 3.00
C ILE A 72 -9.55 -16.67 2.57
N GLN A 73 -9.04 -17.62 3.34
CA GLN A 73 -9.18 -19.04 3.04
C GLN A 73 -10.66 -19.46 2.88
N LYS A 74 -11.54 -18.86 3.68
CA LYS A 74 -12.98 -19.18 3.71
C LYS A 74 -13.82 -18.32 2.77
N ALA A 75 -13.23 -17.29 2.19
CA ALA A 75 -13.93 -16.37 1.29
C ALA A 75 -14.03 -16.96 -0.12
N ASP A 76 -15.07 -16.59 -0.84
CA ASP A 76 -15.20 -16.90 -2.28
C ASP A 76 -14.43 -15.90 -3.13
N MET A 77 -14.31 -14.66 -2.65
CA MET A 77 -13.61 -13.57 -3.29
C MET A 77 -13.08 -12.60 -2.25
N VAL A 78 -12.03 -11.88 -2.58
CA VAL A 78 -11.44 -10.84 -1.74
C VAL A 78 -11.65 -9.48 -2.38
N VAL A 79 -12.13 -8.53 -1.57
CA VAL A 79 -12.27 -7.12 -1.96
C VAL A 79 -11.25 -6.30 -1.19
N THR A 80 -10.49 -5.50 -1.89
CA THR A 80 -9.52 -4.56 -1.32
C THR A 80 -9.68 -3.17 -1.93
N GLY A 81 -8.90 -2.20 -1.50
CA GLY A 81 -8.93 -0.87 -2.09
C GLY A 81 -8.06 0.14 -1.38
N GLU A 82 -7.94 1.27 -2.02
CA GLU A 82 -7.27 2.45 -1.47
C GLU A 82 -7.77 3.73 -2.14
N GLY A 83 -7.36 4.89 -1.63
CA GLY A 83 -7.77 6.18 -2.22
C GLY A 83 -7.29 6.38 -3.66
N ARG A 84 -6.12 5.83 -4.03
CA ARG A 84 -5.55 5.96 -5.37
C ARG A 84 -4.71 4.74 -5.72
N LEU A 85 -5.12 4.02 -6.76
CA LEU A 85 -4.31 2.97 -7.40
C LEU A 85 -3.38 3.59 -8.45
N ASP A 86 -2.10 3.32 -8.31
CA ASP A 86 -1.03 3.81 -9.19
C ASP A 86 0.13 2.80 -9.25
N GLY A 87 1.16 3.10 -10.03
CA GLY A 87 2.36 2.26 -10.13
C GLY A 87 3.13 2.09 -8.81
N GLN A 88 2.92 2.94 -7.82
CA GLN A 88 3.52 2.76 -6.50
C GLN A 88 2.76 1.74 -5.63
N THR A 89 1.53 1.43 -5.98
CA THR A 89 0.73 0.43 -5.24
C THR A 89 1.42 -0.93 -5.23
N VAL A 90 2.06 -1.31 -6.33
CA VAL A 90 2.80 -2.58 -6.45
C VAL A 90 4.06 -2.65 -5.57
N MET A 91 4.53 -1.53 -5.05
CA MET A 91 5.70 -1.44 -4.17
C MET A 91 5.42 -1.88 -2.72
N GLY A 92 4.33 -2.62 -2.48
CA GLY A 92 4.03 -3.20 -1.17
C GLY A 92 2.98 -2.44 -0.35
N LYS A 93 2.12 -1.65 -1.01
CA LYS A 93 0.95 -1.07 -0.33
C LYS A 93 -0.10 -2.14 0.03
N ALA A 94 -1.05 -1.76 0.89
CA ALA A 94 -2.05 -2.68 1.44
C ALA A 94 -2.80 -3.53 0.40
N PRO A 95 -3.28 -2.99 -0.74
CA PRO A 95 -4.01 -3.80 -1.71
C PRO A 95 -3.20 -4.97 -2.25
N ILE A 96 -1.90 -4.77 -2.52
CA ILE A 96 -1.02 -5.83 -3.03
C ILE A 96 -0.68 -6.85 -1.94
N GLY A 97 -0.52 -6.40 -0.69
CA GLY A 97 -0.31 -7.32 0.44
C GLY A 97 -1.48 -8.29 0.61
N VAL A 98 -2.70 -7.77 0.56
CA VAL A 98 -3.94 -8.55 0.60
C VAL A 98 -4.06 -9.49 -0.61
N ALA A 99 -3.79 -8.97 -1.83
CA ALA A 99 -3.88 -9.74 -3.06
C ALA A 99 -2.91 -10.93 -3.07
N LYS A 100 -1.68 -10.74 -2.61
CA LYS A 100 -0.69 -11.83 -2.51
C LYS A 100 -1.20 -12.99 -1.66
N ILE A 101 -1.76 -12.70 -0.48
CA ILE A 101 -2.33 -13.73 0.39
C ILE A 101 -3.53 -14.40 -0.30
N ALA A 102 -4.40 -13.64 -0.94
CA ALA A 102 -5.56 -14.19 -1.64
C ALA A 102 -5.14 -15.18 -2.75
N LYS A 103 -4.08 -14.85 -3.48
CA LYS A 103 -3.54 -15.71 -4.54
C LYS A 103 -2.90 -17.01 -4.02
N GLU A 104 -2.36 -17.02 -2.79
CA GLU A 104 -1.90 -18.26 -2.16
C GLU A 104 -3.05 -19.28 -1.97
N TYR A 105 -4.28 -18.79 -1.82
CA TYR A 105 -5.50 -19.62 -1.70
C TYR A 105 -6.34 -19.68 -2.99
N GLY A 106 -5.81 -19.21 -4.13
CA GLY A 106 -6.50 -19.22 -5.41
C GLY A 106 -7.76 -18.33 -5.47
N LYS A 107 -7.86 -17.32 -4.57
CA LYS A 107 -9.06 -16.51 -4.49
C LYS A 107 -9.01 -15.35 -5.50
N PRO A 108 -10.14 -15.05 -6.17
CA PRO A 108 -10.27 -13.84 -6.97
C PRO A 108 -10.15 -12.59 -6.11
N VAL A 109 -9.52 -11.55 -6.66
CA VAL A 109 -9.31 -10.27 -5.97
C VAL A 109 -9.79 -9.13 -6.83
N ILE A 110 -10.69 -8.32 -6.31
CA ILE A 110 -11.08 -7.05 -6.90
C ILE A 110 -10.68 -5.89 -6.00
N ALA A 111 -10.41 -4.74 -6.62
CA ALA A 111 -10.09 -3.53 -5.87
C ALA A 111 -11.02 -2.37 -6.24
N PHE A 112 -11.48 -1.64 -5.22
CA PHE A 112 -12.13 -0.34 -5.41
C PHE A 112 -11.14 0.77 -5.08
N SER A 113 -11.14 1.84 -5.88
CA SER A 113 -10.24 2.96 -5.67
C SER A 113 -10.91 4.28 -5.94
N GLY A 114 -10.60 5.29 -5.13
CA GLY A 114 -11.07 6.65 -5.39
C GLY A 114 -10.62 7.16 -6.74
N CYS A 115 -9.36 6.92 -7.10
CA CYS A 115 -8.75 7.31 -8.36
C CYS A 115 -7.86 6.18 -8.90
N VAL A 116 -7.77 6.08 -10.21
CA VAL A 116 -6.93 5.08 -10.90
C VAL A 116 -6.08 5.79 -11.94
N THR A 117 -4.78 5.61 -11.90
CA THR A 117 -3.86 6.14 -12.90
C THR A 117 -3.59 5.12 -14.02
N LYS A 118 -3.03 5.57 -15.12
CA LYS A 118 -2.75 4.69 -16.28
C LYS A 118 -1.81 3.53 -15.94
N ASP A 119 -0.85 3.77 -15.05
CA ASP A 119 0.14 2.78 -14.61
C ASP A 119 -0.38 1.80 -13.53
N ALA A 120 -1.60 2.01 -13.02
CA ALA A 120 -2.26 1.07 -12.13
C ALA A 120 -2.48 -0.32 -12.75
N ILE A 121 -2.40 -0.44 -14.09
CA ILE A 121 -2.48 -1.71 -14.80
C ILE A 121 -1.46 -2.74 -14.27
N ALA A 122 -0.33 -2.29 -13.74
CA ALA A 122 0.65 -3.15 -13.11
C ALA A 122 0.08 -3.95 -11.92
N CYS A 123 -0.97 -3.46 -11.26
CA CYS A 123 -1.62 -4.17 -10.16
C CYS A 123 -2.22 -5.52 -10.60
N ASN A 124 -2.62 -5.66 -11.86
CA ASN A 124 -3.13 -6.94 -12.39
C ASN A 124 -2.06 -8.02 -12.41
N GLU A 125 -0.80 -7.67 -12.70
CA GLU A 125 0.33 -8.60 -12.68
C GLU A 125 0.74 -8.98 -11.24
N HIS A 126 0.24 -8.22 -10.25
CA HIS A 126 0.56 -8.40 -8.83
C HIS A 126 -0.59 -8.97 -7.99
N GLY A 127 -1.57 -9.59 -8.66
CA GLY A 127 -2.61 -10.39 -8.02
C GLY A 127 -3.98 -9.71 -7.84
N ILE A 128 -4.17 -8.49 -8.30
CA ILE A 128 -5.50 -7.87 -8.40
C ILE A 128 -6.09 -8.23 -9.75
N ASP A 129 -7.16 -9.04 -9.78
CA ASP A 129 -7.76 -9.50 -11.04
C ASP A 129 -8.49 -8.38 -11.77
N ALA A 130 -9.17 -7.50 -11.04
CA ALA A 130 -9.82 -6.32 -11.60
C ALA A 130 -9.85 -5.17 -10.58
N PHE A 131 -9.84 -3.94 -11.07
CA PHE A 131 -9.99 -2.76 -10.22
C PHE A 131 -10.96 -1.76 -10.84
N PHE A 132 -11.68 -1.04 -9.97
CA PHE A 132 -12.76 -0.16 -10.35
C PHE A 132 -12.60 1.20 -9.69
N PRO A 133 -12.52 2.32 -10.46
CA PRO A 133 -12.60 3.64 -9.89
C PRO A 133 -14.03 3.88 -9.36
N VAL A 134 -14.14 4.46 -8.16
CA VAL A 134 -15.45 4.78 -7.59
C VAL A 134 -15.97 6.14 -8.02
N LEU A 135 -15.12 7.03 -8.58
CA LEU A 135 -15.56 8.28 -9.15
C LEU A 135 -16.33 8.02 -10.45
N ARG A 136 -17.61 8.35 -10.46
CA ARG A 136 -18.55 8.05 -11.56
C ARG A 136 -18.74 9.19 -12.54
N SER A 137 -18.29 10.38 -12.18
CA SER A 137 -18.36 11.60 -13.00
C SER A 137 -17.14 12.47 -12.76
N VAL A 138 -16.96 13.45 -13.64
CA VAL A 138 -15.96 14.51 -13.40
C VAL A 138 -16.40 15.30 -12.17
N SER A 139 -15.53 15.41 -11.19
CA SER A 139 -15.77 16.11 -9.93
C SER A 139 -14.49 16.81 -9.47
N THR A 140 -14.64 17.82 -8.64
CA THR A 140 -13.53 18.44 -7.93
C THR A 140 -13.01 17.53 -6.84
N LEU A 141 -11.80 17.79 -6.34
CA LEU A 141 -11.23 17.02 -5.23
C LEU A 141 -12.10 17.15 -3.97
N ASP A 142 -12.60 18.34 -3.68
CA ASP A 142 -13.44 18.61 -2.50
C ASP A 142 -14.77 17.84 -2.58
N GLU A 143 -15.38 17.79 -3.75
CA GLU A 143 -16.59 16.97 -3.97
C GLU A 143 -16.31 15.47 -3.82
N ALA A 144 -15.18 15.00 -4.37
CA ALA A 144 -14.78 13.61 -4.28
C ALA A 144 -14.45 13.18 -2.84
N MET A 145 -13.87 14.08 -2.04
CA MET A 145 -13.54 13.87 -0.63
C MET A 145 -14.71 14.14 0.33
N CYS A 146 -15.81 14.68 -0.17
CA CYS A 146 -17.03 14.82 0.63
C CYS A 146 -17.53 13.43 1.04
N ARG A 147 -17.68 13.21 2.35
CA ARG A 147 -18.04 11.91 2.93
C ARG A 147 -19.29 11.31 2.29
N THR A 148 -20.34 12.11 2.13
CA THR A 148 -21.61 11.65 1.55
C THR A 148 -21.42 11.19 0.12
N ASN A 149 -20.70 11.97 -0.70
CA ASN A 149 -20.42 11.62 -2.09
C ASN A 149 -19.54 10.37 -2.19
N ALA A 150 -18.52 10.28 -1.35
CA ALA A 150 -17.62 9.13 -1.33
C ALA A 150 -18.36 7.83 -0.95
N MET A 151 -19.23 7.88 0.05
CA MET A 151 -20.05 6.74 0.44
C MET A 151 -21.01 6.31 -0.68
N GLN A 152 -21.71 7.24 -1.29
CA GLN A 152 -22.63 6.94 -2.39
C GLN A 152 -21.89 6.38 -3.61
N ASN A 153 -20.76 6.96 -3.96
CA ASN A 153 -19.96 6.50 -5.10
C ASN A 153 -19.45 5.06 -4.92
N ILE A 154 -18.98 4.71 -3.71
CA ILE A 154 -18.50 3.34 -3.46
C ILE A 154 -19.66 2.35 -3.42
N GLU A 155 -20.81 2.72 -2.84
CA GLU A 155 -22.02 1.89 -2.78
C GLU A 155 -22.53 1.58 -4.19
N ASP A 156 -22.73 2.61 -5.01
CA ASP A 156 -23.22 2.45 -6.38
C ASP A 156 -22.25 1.63 -7.25
N THR A 157 -20.94 1.87 -7.12
CA THR A 157 -19.95 1.12 -7.89
C THR A 157 -19.90 -0.34 -7.46
N ALA A 158 -19.90 -0.59 -6.15
CA ALA A 158 -19.92 -1.95 -5.61
C ALA A 158 -21.18 -2.69 -6.06
N GLU A 159 -22.35 -2.05 -5.98
CA GLU A 159 -23.60 -2.67 -6.43
C GLU A 159 -23.50 -3.14 -7.90
N GLN A 160 -23.01 -2.30 -8.80
CA GLN A 160 -22.89 -2.67 -10.23
C GLN A 160 -21.90 -3.81 -10.46
N VAL A 161 -20.77 -3.78 -9.76
CA VAL A 161 -19.77 -4.86 -9.85
C VAL A 161 -20.34 -6.18 -9.34
N PHE A 162 -21.02 -6.19 -8.21
CA PHE A 162 -21.62 -7.42 -7.67
C PHE A 162 -22.82 -7.89 -8.50
N ARG A 163 -23.58 -7.00 -9.14
CA ARG A 163 -24.59 -7.37 -10.13
C ARG A 163 -23.97 -8.10 -11.31
N LEU A 164 -22.85 -7.60 -11.83
CA LEU A 164 -22.11 -8.24 -12.91
C LEU A 164 -21.63 -9.65 -12.50
N ILE A 165 -20.98 -9.77 -11.34
CA ILE A 165 -20.49 -11.04 -10.82
C ILE A 165 -21.63 -12.05 -10.72
N ARG A 166 -22.78 -11.66 -10.16
CA ARG A 166 -23.95 -12.54 -10.02
C ARG A 166 -24.50 -13.03 -11.35
N THR A 167 -24.33 -12.26 -12.43
CA THR A 167 -24.79 -12.67 -13.76
C THR A 167 -24.04 -13.91 -14.29
N PHE A 168 -22.81 -14.11 -13.85
CA PHE A 168 -21.93 -15.22 -14.27
C PHE A 168 -21.78 -16.33 -13.22
N SER A 169 -22.33 -16.13 -12.02
CA SER A 169 -22.31 -17.11 -10.93
C SER A 169 -23.54 -18.04 -11.04
N HIS A 170 -23.55 -18.91 -12.04
CA HIS A 170 -24.56 -19.98 -12.21
C HIS A 170 -23.91 -21.35 -12.19
#